data_389fbe74b00ac64c048a3eb29057ee7f
#
_entry.id   389fbe74b00ac64c048a3eb29057ee7f
#
_cell.length_a   1.000
_cell.length_b   1.000
_cell.length_c   1.000
_cell.angle_alpha   90.00
_cell.angle_beta   90.00
_cell.angle_gamma   90.00
#
_symmetry.space_group_name_H-M   'P 1'
#
loop_
_entity.id
_entity.type
_entity.pdbx_description
1 polymer ?
#
loop_
_entity_poly.entity_id
_entity_poly.type
_entity_poly.pdbx_seq_one_letter_code
_entity_poly.pdbx_strand_id
1 'polypeptide(L)'
;MFKKSLVLASLISASFAAQAVTVDLRHEYKDSGSNADRVAVSHRFDNGLGFGVEAKWKTGGDDENRPFNEIVGNGHEESINWRWKATDNIALTPGFNIESKDNSSIYKPYLHAQYSFDNGFYIAARYRYEYTRIPNGAAVDDKVNKVDTWVGWAMGDWRTELNYVYAKSAEDQIREDNKTYSNEYNVKLAYKWDKNWSPYGEVGNVGVKTTDERQTRFRVGVAYSF
;
A
#
# COMPACT_ATOMS: atom_id res chain seq x y z
N MET A 1 -14.32 -5.77 -24.55
CA MET A 1 -14.10 -5.47 -23.13
C MET A 1 -14.15 -6.68 -22.18
N PHE A 2 -14.71 -7.81 -22.56
CA PHE A 2 -14.87 -9.01 -21.67
C PHE A 2 -13.62 -9.89 -21.44
N LYS A 3 -12.54 -9.73 -22.22
CA LYS A 3 -11.36 -10.62 -22.13
C LYS A 3 -10.42 -10.31 -20.97
N LYS A 4 -10.42 -9.08 -20.42
CA LYS A 4 -9.52 -8.70 -19.30
C LYS A 4 -10.03 -9.16 -17.93
N SER A 5 -11.36 -9.30 -17.77
CA SER A 5 -11.97 -9.76 -16.51
C SER A 5 -11.80 -11.28 -16.28
N LEU A 6 -11.62 -12.05 -17.35
CA LEU A 6 -11.48 -13.51 -17.26
C LEU A 6 -10.10 -13.93 -16.72
N VAL A 7 -9.07 -13.11 -16.95
CA VAL A 7 -7.70 -13.39 -16.45
C VAL A 7 -7.63 -13.23 -14.93
N LEU A 8 -8.32 -12.25 -14.36
CA LEU A 8 -8.36 -12.07 -12.90
C LEU A 8 -9.10 -13.20 -12.20
N ALA A 9 -10.21 -13.66 -12.78
CA ALA A 9 -10.99 -14.78 -12.24
C ALA A 9 -10.22 -16.13 -12.32
N SER A 10 -9.39 -16.35 -13.35
CA SER A 10 -8.60 -17.57 -13.48
C SER A 10 -7.40 -17.64 -12.53
N LEU A 11 -6.84 -16.48 -12.15
CA LEU A 11 -5.78 -16.40 -11.14
C LEU A 11 -6.30 -16.72 -9.73
N ILE A 12 -7.55 -16.38 -9.44
CA ILE A 12 -8.19 -16.70 -8.15
C ILE A 12 -8.50 -18.20 -8.05
N SER A 13 -8.94 -18.84 -9.15
CA SER A 13 -9.31 -20.28 -9.14
C SER A 13 -8.13 -21.24 -9.06
N ALA A 14 -6.93 -20.86 -9.49
CA ALA A 14 -5.73 -21.71 -9.41
C ALA A 14 -5.10 -21.77 -8.00
N SER A 15 -5.56 -20.94 -7.06
CA SER A 15 -4.94 -20.74 -5.75
C SER A 15 -5.53 -21.59 -4.62
N PHE A 16 -6.62 -22.33 -4.85
CA PHE A 16 -7.34 -23.07 -3.80
C PHE A 16 -6.62 -24.31 -3.25
N ALA A 17 -5.45 -24.64 -3.75
CA ALA A 17 -4.67 -25.79 -3.28
C ALA A 17 -3.43 -25.40 -2.43
N ALA A 18 -3.17 -24.13 -2.16
CA ALA A 18 -1.96 -23.70 -1.46
C ALA A 18 -2.28 -22.71 -0.33
N GLN A 19 -1.75 -23.00 0.82
CA GLN A 19 -1.76 -22.25 2.07
C GLN A 19 -1.56 -20.73 1.89
N ALA A 20 -2.34 -19.95 2.67
CA ALA A 20 -2.11 -18.53 2.96
C ALA A 20 -2.21 -17.50 1.81
N VAL A 21 -3.19 -17.65 0.91
CA VAL A 21 -3.61 -16.53 0.07
C VAL A 21 -4.40 -15.55 0.92
N THR A 22 -4.03 -14.27 0.85
CA THR A 22 -4.77 -13.19 1.52
C THR A 22 -5.42 -12.29 0.48
N VAL A 23 -6.70 -12.02 0.66
CA VAL A 23 -7.47 -11.00 -0.08
C VAL A 23 -7.74 -9.84 0.87
N ASP A 24 -7.35 -8.63 0.50
CA ASP A 24 -7.56 -7.40 1.28
C ASP A 24 -8.43 -6.44 0.47
N LEU A 25 -9.53 -6.03 1.08
CA LEU A 25 -10.46 -5.03 0.55
C LEU A 25 -10.33 -3.77 1.39
N ARG A 26 -10.20 -2.60 0.75
CA ARG A 26 -10.04 -1.33 1.45
C ARG A 26 -10.78 -0.21 0.75
N HIS A 27 -11.50 0.58 1.52
CA HIS A 27 -12.03 1.87 1.14
C HIS A 27 -11.24 2.99 1.81
N GLU A 28 -10.94 4.05 1.08
CA GLU A 28 -10.25 5.25 1.54
C GLU A 28 -11.16 6.47 1.31
N TYR A 29 -11.28 7.31 2.32
CA TYR A 29 -11.89 8.62 2.25
C TYR A 29 -10.93 9.69 2.76
N LYS A 30 -10.88 10.83 2.09
CA LYS A 30 -10.18 12.02 2.57
C LYS A 30 -11.18 13.13 2.84
N ASP A 31 -10.94 13.93 3.87
CA ASP A 31 -11.81 15.04 4.25
C ASP A 31 -11.92 16.14 3.17
N SER A 32 -10.97 16.18 2.23
CA SER A 32 -11.08 16.97 0.99
C SER A 32 -12.14 16.46 0.00
N GLY A 33 -12.76 15.30 0.30
CA GLY A 33 -13.86 14.74 -0.47
C GLY A 33 -13.50 13.63 -1.44
N SER A 34 -12.23 13.22 -1.55
CA SER A 34 -11.88 12.14 -2.48
C SER A 34 -12.06 10.75 -1.87
N ASN A 35 -12.58 9.81 -2.67
CA ASN A 35 -12.79 8.43 -2.32
C ASN A 35 -11.96 7.51 -3.23
N ALA A 36 -11.42 6.43 -2.67
CA ALA A 36 -10.68 5.43 -3.43
C ALA A 36 -10.86 4.03 -2.82
N ASP A 37 -10.86 3.03 -3.70
CA ASP A 37 -11.04 1.63 -3.35
C ASP A 37 -9.85 0.81 -3.81
N ARG A 38 -9.58 -0.28 -3.10
CA ARG A 38 -8.51 -1.20 -3.42
C ARG A 38 -8.92 -2.64 -3.15
N VAL A 39 -8.59 -3.52 -4.08
CA VAL A 39 -8.54 -4.96 -3.87
C VAL A 39 -7.10 -5.42 -4.05
N ALA A 40 -6.56 -6.10 -3.07
CA ALA A 40 -5.23 -6.71 -3.15
C ALA A 40 -5.33 -8.21 -2.89
N VAL A 41 -4.57 -8.99 -3.65
CA VAL A 41 -4.40 -10.43 -3.44
C VAL A 41 -2.91 -10.69 -3.28
N SER A 42 -2.53 -11.39 -2.24
CA SER A 42 -1.13 -11.72 -1.98
C SER A 42 -0.97 -13.15 -1.48
N HIS A 43 0.22 -13.69 -1.72
CA HIS A 43 0.62 -15.00 -1.23
C HIS A 43 2.07 -14.96 -0.79
N ARG A 44 2.39 -15.70 0.28
CA ARG A 44 3.76 -15.94 0.73
C ARG A 44 3.99 -17.44 0.91
N PHE A 45 4.99 -17.95 0.21
CA PHE A 45 5.43 -19.34 0.33
C PHE A 45 6.27 -19.54 1.62
N ASP A 46 6.38 -20.77 2.06
CA ASP A 46 7.15 -21.14 3.28
C ASP A 46 8.64 -20.79 3.17
N ASN A 47 9.19 -20.77 1.96
CA ASN A 47 10.56 -20.33 1.71
C ASN A 47 10.77 -18.81 1.80
N GLY A 48 9.70 -18.05 2.13
CA GLY A 48 9.72 -16.61 2.29
C GLY A 48 9.45 -15.80 1.01
N LEU A 49 9.41 -16.45 -0.17
CA LEU A 49 9.05 -15.77 -1.43
C LEU A 49 7.59 -15.33 -1.38
N GLY A 50 7.33 -14.07 -1.73
CA GLY A 50 5.98 -13.50 -1.74
C GLY A 50 5.68 -12.81 -3.06
N PHE A 51 4.41 -12.89 -3.47
CA PHE A 51 3.85 -12.20 -4.62
C PHE A 51 2.57 -11.47 -4.20
N GLY A 52 2.26 -10.40 -4.91
CA GLY A 52 1.01 -9.68 -4.72
C GLY A 52 0.59 -8.96 -5.99
N VAL A 53 -0.71 -8.81 -6.14
CA VAL A 53 -1.33 -7.96 -7.15
C VAL A 53 -2.37 -7.07 -6.47
N GLU A 54 -2.46 -5.83 -6.92
CA GLU A 54 -3.37 -4.84 -6.36
C GLU A 54 -4.06 -4.10 -7.51
N ALA A 55 -5.38 -3.96 -7.44
CA ALA A 55 -6.16 -3.12 -8.34
C ALA A 55 -6.78 -1.97 -7.55
N LYS A 56 -6.75 -0.78 -8.11
CA LYS A 56 -7.18 0.47 -7.48
C LYS A 56 -8.23 1.15 -8.32
N TRP A 57 -9.20 1.75 -7.65
CA TRP A 57 -10.23 2.59 -8.24
C TRP A 57 -10.36 3.86 -7.44
N LYS A 58 -10.96 4.87 -8.02
CA LYS A 58 -11.34 6.12 -7.34
C LYS A 58 -12.70 6.58 -7.84
N THR A 59 -13.35 7.41 -7.06
CA THR A 59 -14.51 8.15 -7.52
C THR A 59 -14.07 9.18 -8.56
N GLY A 60 -14.84 9.30 -9.62
CA GLY A 60 -14.69 10.29 -10.68
C GLY A 60 -15.94 11.15 -10.78
N GLY A 61 -16.06 11.87 -11.92
CA GLY A 61 -17.22 12.73 -12.19
C GLY A 61 -17.23 14.04 -11.42
N ASP A 62 -18.39 14.66 -11.37
CA ASP A 62 -18.55 16.01 -10.80
C ASP A 62 -18.66 16.03 -9.27
N ASP A 63 -18.87 14.87 -8.62
CA ASP A 63 -19.03 14.74 -7.17
C ASP A 63 -18.11 13.63 -6.61
N GLU A 64 -16.86 13.97 -6.38
CA GLU A 64 -15.87 13.07 -5.78
C GLU A 64 -16.15 12.72 -4.31
N ASN A 65 -17.01 13.52 -3.63
CA ASN A 65 -17.40 13.27 -2.23
C ASN A 65 -18.32 12.06 -2.09
N ARG A 66 -19.01 11.66 -3.15
CA ARG A 66 -19.97 10.58 -3.11
C ARG A 66 -19.27 9.24 -3.36
N PRO A 67 -19.17 8.36 -2.35
CA PRO A 67 -18.55 7.05 -2.52
C PRO A 67 -19.21 6.25 -3.66
N PHE A 68 -18.38 5.55 -4.44
CA PHE A 68 -18.81 4.69 -5.54
C PHE A 68 -19.54 5.39 -6.70
N ASN A 69 -19.49 6.74 -6.74
CA ASN A 69 -20.02 7.50 -7.86
C ASN A 69 -19.01 7.50 -9.01
N GLU A 70 -19.46 7.15 -10.23
CA GLU A 70 -18.63 7.15 -11.44
C GLU A 70 -17.23 6.54 -11.24
N ILE A 71 -17.18 5.28 -10.82
CA ILE A 71 -15.92 4.57 -10.53
C ILE A 71 -15.01 4.54 -11.75
N VAL A 72 -13.81 5.08 -11.61
CA VAL A 72 -12.76 5.07 -12.63
C VAL A 72 -11.52 4.32 -12.13
N GLY A 73 -10.77 3.73 -13.06
CA GLY A 73 -9.50 3.06 -12.74
C GLY A 73 -8.50 4.04 -12.11
N ASN A 74 -7.73 3.57 -11.13
CA ASN A 74 -6.65 4.32 -10.50
C ASN A 74 -5.33 3.54 -10.49
N GLY A 75 -5.17 2.66 -11.48
CA GLY A 75 -3.98 1.84 -11.68
C GLY A 75 -4.02 0.49 -10.98
N HIS A 76 -2.94 -0.25 -11.16
CA HIS A 76 -2.69 -1.54 -10.53
C HIS A 76 -1.21 -1.64 -10.12
N GLU A 77 -0.91 -2.55 -9.21
CA GLU A 77 0.46 -2.78 -8.75
C GLU A 77 0.73 -4.28 -8.62
N GLU A 78 1.85 -4.74 -9.14
CA GLU A 78 2.39 -6.08 -8.97
C GLU A 78 3.60 -6.02 -8.04
N SER A 79 3.76 -7.03 -7.22
CA SER A 79 4.86 -7.10 -6.26
C SER A 79 5.49 -8.49 -6.20
N ILE A 80 6.80 -8.48 -6.02
CA ILE A 80 7.59 -9.67 -5.66
C ILE A 80 8.50 -9.29 -4.50
N ASN A 81 8.65 -10.17 -3.53
CA ASN A 81 9.55 -9.95 -2.41
C ASN A 81 10.02 -11.28 -1.81
N TRP A 82 11.06 -11.22 -0.99
CA TRP A 82 11.55 -12.38 -0.28
C TRP A 82 11.82 -12.01 1.19
N ARG A 83 11.05 -12.63 2.11
CA ARG A 83 11.24 -12.44 3.54
C ARG A 83 12.27 -13.41 4.07
N TRP A 84 13.41 -12.91 4.46
CA TRP A 84 14.48 -13.65 5.08
C TRP A 84 14.53 -13.36 6.59
N LYS A 85 14.44 -14.41 7.40
CA LYS A 85 14.66 -14.33 8.84
C LYS A 85 16.16 -14.42 9.09
N ALA A 86 16.81 -13.27 9.30
CA ALA A 86 18.23 -13.20 9.60
C ALA A 86 18.55 -13.72 11.00
N THR A 87 17.61 -13.52 11.95
CA THR A 87 17.60 -14.09 13.31
C THR A 87 16.13 -14.34 13.70
N ASP A 88 15.89 -14.87 14.91
CA ASP A 88 14.53 -15.06 15.44
C ASP A 88 13.77 -13.72 15.57
N ASN A 89 14.50 -12.64 15.83
CA ASN A 89 13.93 -11.31 16.03
C ASN A 89 14.02 -10.40 14.80
N ILE A 90 14.96 -10.67 13.85
CA ILE A 90 15.20 -9.80 12.69
C ILE A 90 14.74 -10.46 11.41
N ALA A 91 13.87 -9.76 10.68
CA ALA A 91 13.48 -10.12 9.32
C ALA A 91 13.87 -9.01 8.33
N LEU A 92 14.50 -9.41 7.23
CA LEU A 92 14.81 -8.54 6.09
C LEU A 92 13.94 -8.96 4.91
N THR A 93 13.40 -7.97 4.19
CA THR A 93 12.53 -8.25 3.03
C THR A 93 12.94 -7.32 1.88
N PRO A 94 13.91 -7.71 1.04
CA PRO A 94 14.08 -7.10 -0.26
C PRO A 94 12.84 -7.36 -1.12
N GLY A 95 12.46 -6.38 -1.94
CA GLY A 95 11.33 -6.53 -2.83
C GLY A 95 11.32 -5.50 -3.95
N PHE A 96 10.42 -5.72 -4.87
CA PHE A 96 10.24 -4.90 -6.04
C PHE A 96 8.76 -4.84 -6.40
N ASN A 97 8.24 -3.62 -6.60
CA ASN A 97 6.89 -3.41 -7.08
C ASN A 97 6.93 -2.65 -8.42
N ILE A 98 5.97 -2.94 -9.27
CA ILE A 98 5.67 -2.15 -10.46
C ILE A 98 4.24 -1.67 -10.32
N GLU A 99 4.04 -0.35 -10.35
CA GLU A 99 2.71 0.24 -10.40
C GLU A 99 2.48 0.83 -11.80
N SER A 100 1.37 0.48 -12.41
CA SER A 100 0.95 1.01 -13.70
C SER A 100 -0.27 1.91 -13.51
N LYS A 101 -0.21 3.10 -14.07
CA LYS A 101 -1.29 4.09 -14.16
C LYS A 101 -1.55 4.41 -15.62
N ASP A 102 -2.60 5.19 -15.89
CA ASP A 102 -3.02 5.51 -17.26
C ASP A 102 -1.87 6.00 -18.16
N ASN A 103 -1.00 6.87 -17.62
CA ASN A 103 0.06 7.52 -18.38
C ASN A 103 1.46 7.36 -17.75
N SER A 104 1.67 6.41 -16.84
CA SER A 104 2.97 6.22 -16.21
C SER A 104 3.15 4.82 -15.65
N SER A 105 4.42 4.41 -15.56
CA SER A 105 4.83 3.23 -14.82
C SER A 105 5.81 3.64 -13.72
N ILE A 106 5.63 3.09 -12.51
CA ILE A 106 6.47 3.40 -11.36
C ILE A 106 7.17 2.12 -10.92
N TYR A 107 8.49 2.13 -10.97
CA TYR A 107 9.35 1.03 -10.53
C TYR A 107 9.81 1.30 -9.11
N LYS A 108 9.61 0.35 -8.19
CA LYS A 108 9.76 0.57 -6.76
C LYS A 108 10.59 -0.53 -6.08
N PRO A 109 11.91 -0.60 -6.31
CA PRO A 109 12.78 -1.45 -5.49
C PRO A 109 12.78 -0.97 -4.05
N TYR A 110 12.82 -1.90 -3.09
CA TYR A 110 12.86 -1.59 -1.67
C TYR A 110 13.59 -2.63 -0.85
N LEU A 111 14.01 -2.21 0.34
CA LEU A 111 14.43 -3.08 1.42
C LEU A 111 13.63 -2.71 2.68
N HIS A 112 12.95 -3.68 3.25
CA HIS A 112 12.26 -3.57 4.52
C HIS A 112 13.00 -4.40 5.57
N ALA A 113 13.22 -3.82 6.74
CA ALA A 113 13.79 -4.47 7.91
C ALA A 113 12.81 -4.34 9.09
N GLN A 114 12.64 -5.43 9.84
CA GLN A 114 11.80 -5.48 11.03
C GLN A 114 12.56 -6.14 12.17
N TYR A 115 12.49 -5.54 13.35
CA TYR A 115 12.88 -6.15 14.61
C TYR A 115 11.62 -6.39 15.46
N SER A 116 11.44 -7.62 15.92
CA SER A 116 10.31 -8.04 16.77
C SER A 116 10.81 -8.37 18.16
N PHE A 117 10.18 -7.76 19.18
CA PHE A 117 10.45 -8.03 20.59
C PHE A 117 9.57 -9.17 21.10
N ASP A 118 9.99 -9.88 22.14
CA ASP A 118 9.25 -11.02 22.70
C ASP A 118 7.91 -10.62 23.32
N ASN A 119 7.73 -9.35 23.70
CA ASN A 119 6.51 -8.81 24.29
C ASN A 119 5.45 -8.35 23.27
N GLY A 120 5.60 -8.70 21.99
CA GLY A 120 4.66 -8.36 20.93
C GLY A 120 4.89 -6.99 20.28
N PHE A 121 5.81 -6.16 20.80
CA PHE A 121 6.24 -4.95 20.10
C PHE A 121 7.11 -5.29 18.89
N TYR A 122 7.08 -4.40 17.89
CA TYR A 122 8.04 -4.42 16.80
C TYR A 122 8.32 -3.00 16.32
N ILE A 123 9.49 -2.84 15.75
CA ILE A 123 9.87 -1.66 14.98
C ILE A 123 10.24 -2.12 13.58
N ALA A 124 9.92 -1.30 12.59
CA ALA A 124 10.31 -1.59 11.22
C ALA A 124 10.65 -0.32 10.45
N ALA A 125 11.47 -0.48 9.44
CA ALA A 125 11.78 0.57 8.48
C ALA A 125 11.86 -0.02 7.08
N ARG A 126 11.42 0.76 6.09
CA ARG A 126 11.57 0.44 4.67
C ARG A 126 12.16 1.63 3.94
N TYR A 127 13.25 1.43 3.26
CA TYR A 127 13.71 2.34 2.24
C TYR A 127 13.19 1.86 0.89
N ARG A 128 12.60 2.77 0.11
CA ARG A 128 12.08 2.51 -1.23
C ARG A 128 12.52 3.64 -2.18
N TYR A 129 13.07 3.25 -3.31
CA TYR A 129 13.31 4.15 -4.42
C TYR A 129 12.16 4.01 -5.41
N GLU A 130 11.53 5.11 -5.79
CA GLU A 130 10.44 5.12 -6.77
C GLU A 130 10.91 5.86 -8.01
N TYR A 131 10.95 5.17 -9.14
CA TYR A 131 11.25 5.75 -10.44
C TYR A 131 9.98 5.76 -11.28
N THR A 132 9.43 6.95 -11.52
CA THR A 132 8.26 7.17 -12.35
C THR A 132 8.70 7.45 -13.76
N ARG A 133 8.31 6.61 -14.69
CA ARG A 133 8.52 6.80 -16.13
C ARG A 133 7.25 7.23 -16.80
N ILE A 134 7.31 8.35 -17.54
CA ILE A 134 6.23 8.89 -18.34
C ILE A 134 6.57 8.67 -19.82
N PRO A 135 5.81 7.86 -20.57
CA PRO A 135 6.11 7.58 -21.97
C PRO A 135 5.94 8.84 -22.83
N ASN A 136 6.67 8.85 -23.96
CA ASN A 136 6.59 9.88 -25.01
C ASN A 136 7.06 11.29 -24.61
N GLY A 137 7.80 11.43 -23.50
CA GLY A 137 8.34 12.73 -23.10
C GLY A 137 7.26 13.77 -22.73
N ALA A 138 6.04 13.31 -22.37
CA ALA A 138 4.93 14.19 -22.03
C ALA A 138 5.17 14.98 -20.73
N ALA A 139 6.08 14.52 -19.88
CA ALA A 139 6.55 15.21 -18.67
C ALA A 139 7.91 14.66 -18.24
N VAL A 140 8.55 15.31 -17.28
CA VAL A 140 9.83 14.85 -16.70
C VAL A 140 9.57 13.61 -15.82
N ASP A 141 10.39 12.57 -16.00
CA ASP A 141 10.42 11.42 -15.12
C ASP A 141 10.74 11.86 -13.68
N ASP A 142 10.05 11.31 -12.69
CA ASP A 142 10.29 11.63 -11.27
C ASP A 142 11.03 10.48 -10.60
N LYS A 143 11.94 10.83 -9.70
CA LYS A 143 12.68 9.91 -8.84
C LYS A 143 12.46 10.29 -7.39
N VAL A 144 11.99 9.37 -6.59
CA VAL A 144 11.61 9.62 -5.20
C VAL A 144 12.35 8.68 -4.27
N ASN A 145 13.01 9.26 -3.27
CA ASN A 145 13.52 8.51 -2.13
C ASN A 145 12.46 8.50 -1.04
N LYS A 146 12.02 7.33 -0.63
CA LYS A 146 10.95 7.15 0.34
C LYS A 146 11.41 6.28 1.50
N VAL A 147 11.15 6.77 2.71
CA VAL A 147 11.37 6.04 3.95
C VAL A 147 10.05 5.89 4.66
N ASP A 148 9.68 4.68 4.96
CA ASP A 148 8.55 4.34 5.83
C ASP A 148 9.11 3.78 7.14
N THR A 149 8.57 4.17 8.28
CA THR A 149 8.90 3.61 9.59
C THR A 149 7.65 3.20 10.34
N TRP A 150 7.75 2.15 11.12
CA TRP A 150 6.63 1.63 11.92
C TRP A 150 7.06 1.33 13.34
N VAL A 151 6.15 1.59 14.27
CA VAL A 151 6.15 1.03 15.60
C VAL A 151 4.82 0.34 15.78
N GLY A 152 4.83 -0.92 16.10
CA GLY A 152 3.61 -1.69 16.24
C GLY A 152 3.60 -2.59 17.48
N TRP A 153 2.41 -2.98 17.88
CA TRP A 153 2.17 -3.85 19.02
C TRP A 153 1.05 -4.84 18.70
N ALA A 154 1.35 -6.11 18.88
CA ALA A 154 0.38 -7.21 18.80
C ALA A 154 0.06 -7.71 20.23
N MET A 155 -1.19 -7.57 20.65
CA MET A 155 -1.67 -7.96 21.96
C MET A 155 -2.97 -8.78 21.81
N GLY A 156 -2.87 -10.08 22.05
CA GLY A 156 -3.99 -11.00 21.79
C GLY A 156 -4.43 -10.93 20.34
N ASP A 157 -5.71 -10.63 20.11
CA ASP A 157 -6.29 -10.50 18.79
C ASP A 157 -6.18 -9.09 18.19
N TRP A 158 -5.62 -8.13 18.92
CA TRP A 158 -5.44 -6.75 18.48
C TRP A 158 -4.04 -6.49 17.95
N ARG A 159 -3.96 -5.69 16.93
CA ARG A 159 -2.71 -5.14 16.39
C ARG A 159 -2.86 -3.64 16.16
N THR A 160 -2.01 -2.87 16.82
CA THR A 160 -1.91 -1.42 16.65
C THR A 160 -0.60 -1.08 15.96
N GLU A 161 -0.62 -0.10 15.06
CA GLU A 161 0.56 0.31 14.30
C GLU A 161 0.55 1.83 14.11
N LEU A 162 1.65 2.46 14.45
CA LEU A 162 1.98 3.83 14.10
C LEU A 162 2.94 3.79 12.92
N ASN A 163 2.66 4.57 11.89
CA ASN A 163 3.50 4.65 10.70
C ASN A 163 3.81 6.10 10.36
N TYR A 164 5.06 6.37 10.12
CA TYR A 164 5.53 7.64 9.56
C TYR A 164 6.15 7.39 8.20
N VAL A 165 5.81 8.23 7.24
CA VAL A 165 6.31 8.18 5.87
C VAL A 165 6.96 9.51 5.53
N TYR A 166 8.17 9.46 5.00
CA TYR A 166 8.88 10.58 4.40
C TYR A 166 9.20 10.24 2.95
N ALA A 167 8.89 11.15 2.02
CA ALA A 167 9.19 10.98 0.61
C ALA A 167 9.76 12.29 0.05
N LYS A 168 10.89 12.19 -0.68
CA LYS A 168 11.59 13.33 -1.29
C LYS A 168 11.85 13.06 -2.76
N SER A 169 11.43 14.00 -3.63
CA SER A 169 11.81 14.00 -5.04
C SER A 169 13.29 14.33 -5.19
N ALA A 170 13.99 13.63 -6.09
CA ALA A 170 15.36 13.93 -6.50
C ALA A 170 15.40 14.82 -7.77
N GLU A 171 14.25 15.02 -8.42
CA GLU A 171 14.09 15.83 -9.64
C GLU A 171 13.31 17.15 -9.34
N ASP A 172 13.36 17.61 -8.09
CA ASP A 172 12.72 18.84 -7.61
C ASP A 172 11.22 18.96 -7.91
N GLN A 173 10.53 17.81 -8.10
CA GLN A 173 9.08 17.79 -8.28
C GLN A 173 8.37 18.14 -6.97
N ILE A 174 7.40 19.04 -7.07
CA ILE A 174 6.61 19.49 -5.92
C ILE A 174 5.73 18.34 -5.42
N ARG A 175 5.79 18.07 -4.12
CA ARG A 175 5.03 17.02 -3.43
C ARG A 175 4.01 17.59 -2.47
N GLU A 176 4.41 18.39 -1.50
CA GLU A 176 3.58 18.95 -0.44
C GLU A 176 4.07 20.37 -0.10
N ASP A 177 3.17 21.32 0.16
CA ASP A 177 3.48 22.67 0.64
C ASP A 177 4.57 23.36 -0.22
N ASN A 178 4.45 23.24 -1.54
CA ASN A 178 5.46 23.71 -2.49
C ASN A 178 6.89 23.22 -2.23
N LYS A 179 7.05 22.17 -1.42
CA LYS A 179 8.32 21.52 -1.11
C LYS A 179 8.52 20.27 -1.97
N THR A 180 9.75 19.88 -2.19
CA THR A 180 10.12 18.67 -2.92
C THR A 180 9.99 17.39 -2.08
N TYR A 181 9.48 17.49 -0.86
CA TYR A 181 9.24 16.37 0.05
C TYR A 181 7.81 16.38 0.60
N SER A 182 7.40 15.25 1.14
CA SER A 182 6.12 15.08 1.84
C SER A 182 6.27 14.20 3.07
N ASN A 183 5.37 14.39 4.04
CA ASN A 183 5.28 13.60 5.25
C ASN A 183 3.87 13.07 5.44
N GLU A 184 3.75 11.83 5.94
CA GLU A 184 2.47 11.25 6.32
C GLU A 184 2.60 10.59 7.69
N TYR A 185 1.54 10.70 8.49
CA TYR A 185 1.42 10.06 9.80
C TYR A 185 0.17 9.21 9.80
N ASN A 186 0.28 7.94 10.18
CA ASN A 186 -0.85 7.02 10.15
C ASN A 186 -0.92 6.24 11.47
N VAL A 187 -2.14 5.98 11.92
CA VAL A 187 -2.46 5.09 13.02
C VAL A 187 -3.41 4.03 12.50
N LYS A 188 -3.03 2.77 12.62
CA LYS A 188 -3.84 1.63 12.20
C LYS A 188 -4.18 0.76 13.41
N LEU A 189 -5.44 0.32 13.47
CA LEU A 189 -5.91 -0.69 14.39
C LEU A 189 -6.53 -1.84 13.59
N ALA A 190 -6.08 -3.06 13.85
CA ALA A 190 -6.63 -4.27 13.26
C ALA A 190 -7.07 -5.24 14.38
N TYR A 191 -8.11 -5.99 14.10
CA TYR A 191 -8.64 -7.01 14.99
C TYR A 191 -8.71 -8.35 14.27
N LYS A 192 -8.12 -9.39 14.84
CA LYS A 192 -8.23 -10.75 14.36
C LYS A 192 -9.55 -11.34 14.85
N TRP A 193 -10.60 -11.23 14.03
CA TRP A 193 -11.94 -11.72 14.39
C TRP A 193 -11.96 -13.24 14.55
N ASP A 194 -11.30 -13.92 13.62
CA ASP A 194 -11.09 -15.37 13.67
C ASP A 194 -9.78 -15.73 12.95
N LYS A 195 -9.60 -17.01 12.60
CA LYS A 195 -8.39 -17.47 11.90
C LYS A 195 -8.23 -16.90 10.49
N ASN A 196 -9.32 -16.46 9.86
CA ASN A 196 -9.37 -16.01 8.46
C ASN A 196 -9.61 -14.49 8.34
N TRP A 197 -10.50 -13.90 9.15
CA TRP A 197 -10.96 -12.52 9.02
C TRP A 197 -10.20 -11.54 9.93
N SER A 198 -9.73 -10.46 9.34
CA SER A 198 -9.03 -9.39 10.05
C SER A 198 -9.50 -8.02 9.54
N PRO A 199 -10.63 -7.48 10.09
CA PRO A 199 -11.04 -6.11 9.84
C PRO A 199 -10.04 -5.11 10.45
N TYR A 200 -9.92 -3.93 9.82
CA TYR A 200 -9.06 -2.86 10.32
C TYR A 200 -9.59 -1.46 9.97
N GLY A 201 -9.14 -0.50 10.75
CA GLY A 201 -9.30 0.93 10.48
C GLY A 201 -7.94 1.62 10.53
N GLU A 202 -7.79 2.68 9.75
CA GLU A 202 -6.61 3.53 9.75
C GLU A 202 -7.04 4.99 9.63
N VAL A 203 -6.41 5.85 10.42
CA VAL A 203 -6.51 7.30 10.31
C VAL A 203 -5.14 7.84 9.96
N GLY A 204 -5.06 8.68 8.95
CA GLY A 204 -3.83 9.29 8.49
C GLY A 204 -3.95 10.81 8.41
N ASN A 205 -2.85 11.50 8.65
CA ASN A 205 -2.68 12.91 8.36
C ASN A 205 -1.70 13.04 7.19
N VAL A 206 -2.17 13.57 6.06
CA VAL A 206 -1.44 13.65 4.80
C VAL A 206 -1.45 15.08 4.26
N GLY A 207 -0.39 15.49 3.59
CA GLY A 207 -0.31 16.82 3.00
C GLY A 207 -1.17 16.96 1.74
N VAL A 208 -1.58 18.17 1.45
CA VAL A 208 -2.22 18.57 0.20
C VAL A 208 -1.13 19.09 -0.74
N LYS A 209 -1.09 18.56 -1.96
CA LYS A 209 -0.10 18.98 -2.95
C LYS A 209 -0.24 20.46 -3.25
N THR A 210 0.86 21.20 -3.32
CA THR A 210 0.95 22.61 -3.66
C THR A 210 0.39 23.61 -2.62
N THR A 211 -0.05 23.12 -1.46
CA THR A 211 -0.52 23.96 -0.36
C THR A 211 0.23 23.61 0.93
N ASP A 212 0.12 24.44 1.98
CA ASP A 212 0.57 24.14 3.34
C ASP A 212 -0.49 23.41 4.16
N GLU A 213 -1.63 23.12 3.56
CA GLU A 213 -2.73 22.44 4.21
C GLU A 213 -2.46 20.94 4.40
N ARG A 214 -3.04 20.40 5.44
CA ARG A 214 -3.06 18.98 5.70
C ARG A 214 -4.50 18.49 5.73
N GLN A 215 -4.68 17.25 5.34
CA GLN A 215 -5.99 16.60 5.29
C GLN A 215 -5.98 15.30 6.07
N THR A 216 -7.13 14.94 6.62
CA THR A 216 -7.32 13.65 7.28
C THR A 216 -7.73 12.60 6.25
N ARG A 217 -7.08 11.46 6.33
CA ARG A 217 -7.39 10.28 5.53
C ARG A 217 -7.91 9.18 6.43
N PHE A 218 -9.08 8.66 6.09
CA PHE A 218 -9.68 7.52 6.75
C PHE A 218 -9.62 6.31 5.83
N ARG A 219 -9.27 5.15 6.37
CA ARG A 219 -9.29 3.88 5.67
C ARG A 219 -9.99 2.84 6.52
N VAL A 220 -10.90 2.12 5.92
CA VAL A 220 -11.50 0.92 6.49
C VAL A 220 -11.26 -0.24 5.55
N GLY A 221 -10.99 -1.40 6.11
CA GLY A 221 -10.74 -2.56 5.28
C GLY A 221 -10.91 -3.86 6.03
N VAL A 222 -10.85 -4.94 5.28
CA VAL A 222 -10.89 -6.30 5.81
C VAL A 222 -9.95 -7.17 5.00
N ALA A 223 -9.11 -7.92 5.70
CA ALA A 223 -8.29 -8.96 5.11
C ALA A 223 -8.90 -10.32 5.41
N TYR A 224 -8.96 -11.19 4.40
CA TYR A 224 -9.33 -12.60 4.50
C TYR A 224 -8.17 -13.47 4.08
N SER A 225 -7.74 -14.38 4.96
CA SER A 225 -6.68 -15.34 4.69
C SER A 225 -7.27 -16.74 4.64
N PHE A 226 -7.00 -17.47 3.56
CA PHE A 226 -7.48 -18.84 3.34
C PHE A 226 -6.71 -19.85 4.18
#